data_3818ec318df920efdb7c5857ee53bf6d
#
_entry.id   3818ec318df920efdb7c5857ee53bf6d
#
_cell.length_a   1.000
_cell.length_b   1.000
_cell.length_c   1.000
_cell.angle_alpha   90.00
_cell.angle_beta   90.00
_cell.angle_gamma   90.00
#
_symmetry.space_group_name_H-M   'P 1'
#
loop_
_entity.id
_entity.type
_entity.pdbx_description
1 polymer ?
#
loop_
_entity_poly.entity_id
_entity_poly.type
_entity_poly.pdbx_seq_one_letter_code
_entity_poly.pdbx_strand_id
1 'polypeptide(L)'
;MTGVTVRRATVDDARGIAEVHVTAWREAYAERMPADFLASLDVDRRAAGWSRILERGETDAFVAERDGTIVGWATAGPGRDDDAPRDRELEGIYLLASAYGSGAGQRLLDAAIGDAPAYLWVMDGNGRAESFYRRNGFTRDGATMTHPAGDATILAVRMTR
;
A
#
# COMPACT_ATOMS: atom_id res chain seq x y z
N MET A 1 6.40 1.47 26.69
CA MET A 1 6.83 1.34 25.29
C MET A 1 5.65 0.99 24.42
N THR A 2 5.39 1.84 23.45
CA THR A 2 4.21 1.70 22.60
C THR A 2 4.57 0.92 21.36
N GLY A 3 4.05 -0.31 21.28
CA GLY A 3 4.20 -1.15 20.10
C GLY A 3 3.16 -0.82 19.05
N VAL A 4 3.41 -1.24 17.83
CA VAL A 4 2.43 -1.19 16.75
C VAL A 4 1.60 -2.46 16.81
N THR A 5 0.28 -2.32 16.70
CA THR A 5 -0.65 -3.44 16.58
C THR A 5 -1.29 -3.43 15.21
N VAL A 6 -1.61 -4.61 14.68
CA VAL A 6 -2.27 -4.75 13.38
C VAL A 6 -3.61 -5.45 13.59
N ARG A 7 -4.65 -4.93 12.95
CA ARG A 7 -6.00 -5.50 12.99
C ARG A 7 -6.71 -5.30 11.65
N ARG A 8 -7.82 -6.00 11.47
CA ARG A 8 -8.68 -5.79 10.31
C ARG A 8 -9.29 -4.39 10.38
N ALA A 9 -9.36 -3.72 9.25
CA ALA A 9 -9.97 -2.40 9.14
C ALA A 9 -11.49 -2.49 9.18
N THR A 10 -12.13 -1.44 9.70
CA THR A 10 -13.57 -1.24 9.65
C THR A 10 -13.88 0.04 8.87
N VAL A 11 -15.16 0.28 8.58
CA VAL A 11 -15.59 1.49 7.85
C VAL A 11 -15.16 2.77 8.58
N ASP A 12 -15.10 2.72 9.91
CA ASP A 12 -14.69 3.86 10.74
C ASP A 12 -13.21 4.24 10.52
N ASP A 13 -12.42 3.36 9.91
CA ASP A 13 -11.00 3.61 9.66
C ASP A 13 -10.73 4.36 8.36
N ALA A 14 -11.76 4.60 7.55
CA ALA A 14 -11.59 5.19 6.21
C ALA A 14 -10.79 6.48 6.22
N ARG A 15 -11.09 7.40 7.14
CA ARG A 15 -10.37 8.66 7.23
C ARG A 15 -8.92 8.49 7.67
N GLY A 16 -8.67 7.65 8.67
CA GLY A 16 -7.31 7.36 9.13
C GLY A 16 -6.46 6.72 8.05
N ILE A 17 -7.04 5.79 7.29
CA ILE A 17 -6.37 5.18 6.14
C ILE A 17 -6.06 6.24 5.07
N ALA A 18 -7.01 7.13 4.77
CA ALA A 18 -6.83 8.18 3.79
C ALA A 18 -5.72 9.16 4.17
N GLU A 19 -5.63 9.53 5.45
CA GLU A 19 -4.57 10.39 5.96
C GLU A 19 -3.19 9.76 5.77
N VAL A 20 -3.06 8.48 6.11
CA VAL A 20 -1.81 7.73 5.87
C VAL A 20 -1.52 7.64 4.38
N HIS A 21 -2.53 7.33 3.56
CA HIS A 21 -2.36 7.22 2.11
C HIS A 21 -1.74 8.48 1.51
N VAL A 22 -2.31 9.63 1.81
CA VAL A 22 -1.82 10.92 1.30
C VAL A 22 -0.44 11.25 1.85
N THR A 23 -0.26 11.14 3.16
CA THR A 23 1.01 11.48 3.81
C THR A 23 2.14 10.54 3.39
N ALA A 24 1.88 9.23 3.39
CA ALA A 24 2.89 8.24 3.01
C ALA A 24 3.32 8.42 1.55
N TRP A 25 2.40 8.75 0.64
CA TRP A 25 2.73 9.03 -0.75
C TRP A 25 3.62 10.26 -0.87
N ARG A 26 3.30 11.33 -0.15
CA ARG A 26 4.12 12.54 -0.14
C ARG A 26 5.52 12.27 0.41
N GLU A 27 5.61 11.45 1.44
CA GLU A 27 6.89 11.08 2.04
C GLU A 27 7.73 10.17 1.11
N ALA A 28 7.08 9.15 0.52
CA ALA A 28 7.78 8.15 -0.30
C ALA A 28 8.17 8.67 -1.69
N TYR A 29 7.37 9.55 -2.27
CA TYR A 29 7.51 9.94 -3.68
C TYR A 29 7.84 11.42 -3.89
N ALA A 30 8.30 12.11 -2.85
CA ALA A 30 8.59 13.54 -2.91
C ALA A 30 9.55 13.91 -4.04
N GLU A 31 10.53 13.04 -4.33
CA GLU A 31 11.55 13.28 -5.36
C GLU A 31 11.27 12.53 -6.67
N ARG A 32 10.20 11.75 -6.73
CA ARG A 32 9.89 10.88 -7.87
C ARG A 32 8.63 11.23 -8.62
N MET A 33 7.74 11.98 -7.98
CA MET A 33 6.50 12.45 -8.57
C MET A 33 6.48 13.97 -8.61
N PRO A 34 5.78 14.58 -9.59
CA PRO A 34 5.64 16.03 -9.64
C PRO A 34 5.05 16.58 -8.33
N ALA A 35 5.63 17.68 -7.83
CA ALA A 35 5.18 18.30 -6.58
C ALA A 35 3.70 18.72 -6.63
N ASP A 36 3.26 19.24 -7.77
CA ASP A 36 1.86 19.65 -7.96
C ASP A 36 0.91 18.46 -7.89
N PHE A 37 1.30 17.31 -8.42
CA PHE A 37 0.51 16.08 -8.32
C PHE A 37 0.38 15.65 -6.86
N LEU A 38 1.48 15.60 -6.12
CA LEU A 38 1.46 15.21 -4.70
C LEU A 38 0.66 16.22 -3.86
N ALA A 39 0.74 17.50 -4.18
CA ALA A 39 -0.04 18.54 -3.51
C ALA A 39 -1.54 18.43 -3.81
N SER A 40 -1.91 17.87 -4.97
CA SER A 40 -3.31 17.69 -5.36
C SER A 40 -4.01 16.53 -4.64
N LEU A 41 -3.27 15.68 -3.93
CA LEU A 41 -3.85 14.58 -3.18
C LEU A 41 -4.73 15.13 -2.05
N ASP A 42 -5.97 14.67 -1.99
CA ASP A 42 -7.01 15.20 -1.12
C ASP A 42 -7.50 14.12 -0.15
N VAL A 43 -7.34 14.36 1.15
CA VAL A 43 -7.73 13.42 2.19
C VAL A 43 -9.23 13.16 2.15
N ASP A 44 -10.06 14.19 1.98
CA ASP A 44 -11.52 14.01 1.99
C ASP A 44 -11.99 13.12 0.85
N ARG A 45 -11.45 13.32 -0.35
CA ARG A 45 -11.75 12.50 -1.51
C ARG A 45 -11.30 11.06 -1.30
N ARG A 46 -10.09 10.87 -0.77
CA ARG A 46 -9.54 9.54 -0.48
C ARG A 46 -10.36 8.84 0.60
N ALA A 47 -10.78 9.57 1.64
CA ALA A 47 -11.62 9.00 2.70
C ALA A 47 -12.96 8.50 2.16
N ALA A 48 -13.59 9.27 1.27
CA ALA A 48 -14.83 8.83 0.61
C ALA A 48 -14.61 7.55 -0.22
N GLY A 49 -13.49 7.47 -0.94
CA GLY A 49 -13.12 6.27 -1.70
C GLY A 49 -12.89 5.07 -0.78
N TRP A 50 -12.18 5.25 0.31
CA TRP A 50 -11.92 4.18 1.27
C TRP A 50 -13.19 3.70 1.95
N SER A 51 -14.13 4.62 2.27
CA SER A 51 -15.44 4.22 2.82
C SER A 51 -16.15 3.25 1.88
N ARG A 52 -16.15 3.54 0.59
CA ARG A 52 -16.78 2.66 -0.42
C ARG A 52 -16.09 1.29 -0.49
N ILE A 53 -14.76 1.27 -0.48
CA ILE A 53 -13.98 0.03 -0.52
C ILE A 53 -14.30 -0.83 0.70
N LEU A 54 -14.31 -0.24 1.89
CA LEU A 54 -14.55 -0.96 3.14
C LEU A 54 -15.99 -1.44 3.26
N GLU A 55 -16.96 -0.65 2.78
CA GLU A 55 -18.37 -1.04 2.76
C GLU A 55 -18.65 -2.23 1.86
N ARG A 56 -17.96 -2.32 0.71
CA ARG A 56 -18.14 -3.44 -0.22
C ARG A 56 -17.63 -4.77 0.34
N GLY A 57 -16.57 -4.74 1.16
CA GLY A 57 -16.00 -5.95 1.77
C GLY A 57 -15.36 -6.92 0.79
N GLU A 58 -15.10 -6.51 -0.44
CA GLU A 58 -14.46 -7.35 -1.48
C GLU A 58 -12.96 -7.43 -1.33
N THR A 59 -12.37 -6.48 -0.61
CA THR A 59 -10.94 -6.37 -0.35
C THR A 59 -10.67 -6.60 1.13
N ASP A 60 -9.67 -7.44 1.42
CA ASP A 60 -9.20 -7.60 2.78
C ASP A 60 -8.32 -6.41 3.14
N ALA A 61 -8.74 -5.62 4.13
CA ALA A 61 -8.04 -4.42 4.56
C ALA A 61 -7.60 -4.52 6.01
N PHE A 62 -6.39 -4.09 6.28
CA PHE A 62 -5.77 -4.12 7.61
C PHE A 62 -5.13 -2.77 7.91
N VAL A 63 -5.14 -2.40 9.19
CA VAL A 63 -4.51 -1.18 9.67
C VAL A 63 -3.49 -1.49 10.74
N ALA A 64 -2.43 -0.69 10.77
CA ALA A 64 -1.44 -0.70 11.85
C ALA A 64 -1.69 0.54 12.70
N GLU A 65 -1.77 0.34 14.01
CA GLU A 65 -2.03 1.40 14.97
C GLU A 65 -0.89 1.53 15.98
N ARG A 66 -0.62 2.78 16.37
CA ARG A 66 0.24 3.11 17.50
C ARG A 66 -0.51 4.14 18.34
N ASP A 67 -0.74 3.83 19.62
CA ASP A 67 -1.44 4.73 20.56
C ASP A 67 -2.82 5.16 20.03
N GLY A 68 -3.56 4.24 19.40
CA GLY A 68 -4.88 4.53 18.87
C GLY A 68 -4.90 5.31 17.56
N THR A 69 -3.73 5.61 16.99
CA THR A 69 -3.62 6.33 15.71
C THR A 69 -3.15 5.38 14.62
N ILE A 70 -3.82 5.42 13.46
CA ILE A 70 -3.42 4.62 12.30
C ILE A 70 -2.12 5.19 11.74
N VAL A 71 -1.12 4.34 11.59
CA VAL A 71 0.21 4.69 11.05
C VAL A 71 0.55 3.92 9.78
N GLY A 72 -0.31 3.00 9.39
CA GLY A 72 -0.11 2.21 8.18
C GLY A 72 -1.34 1.41 7.80
N TRP A 73 -1.37 0.90 6.59
CA TRP A 73 -2.44 0.05 6.09
C TRP A 73 -1.94 -0.91 5.02
N ALA A 74 -2.67 -2.00 4.81
CA ALA A 74 -2.45 -2.93 3.71
C ALA A 74 -3.77 -3.46 3.20
N THR A 75 -3.85 -3.71 1.89
CA THR A 75 -5.01 -4.34 1.27
C THR A 75 -4.56 -5.49 0.38
N ALA A 76 -5.38 -6.53 0.32
CA ALA A 76 -5.17 -7.68 -0.55
C ALA A 76 -6.51 -8.23 -1.01
N GLY A 77 -6.51 -8.88 -2.16
CA GLY A 77 -7.70 -9.48 -2.72
C GLY A 77 -7.39 -10.36 -3.91
N PRO A 78 -8.41 -10.80 -4.65
CA PRO A 78 -8.20 -11.54 -5.90
C PRO A 78 -7.38 -10.69 -6.88
N GLY A 79 -6.52 -11.34 -7.65
CA GLY A 79 -5.72 -10.67 -8.67
C GLY A 79 -6.59 -9.93 -9.67
N ARG A 80 -6.26 -8.66 -9.92
CA ARG A 80 -7.03 -7.77 -10.79
C ARG A 80 -6.51 -7.73 -12.23
N ASP A 81 -5.30 -8.23 -12.46
CA ASP A 81 -4.71 -8.27 -13.79
C ASP A 81 -5.32 -9.38 -14.63
N ASP A 82 -5.51 -9.14 -15.93
CA ASP A 82 -6.00 -10.17 -16.87
C ASP A 82 -5.00 -11.32 -16.95
N ASP A 83 -3.70 -11.03 -16.85
CA ASP A 83 -2.61 -12.00 -16.88
C ASP A 83 -2.03 -12.27 -15.48
N ALA A 84 -2.86 -12.19 -14.45
CA ALA A 84 -2.43 -12.35 -13.07
C ALA A 84 -1.58 -13.62 -12.87
N PRO A 85 -0.33 -13.51 -12.37
CA PRO A 85 0.54 -14.68 -12.21
C PRO A 85 0.17 -15.51 -10.99
N ARG A 86 -0.66 -14.98 -10.10
CA ARG A 86 -1.17 -15.62 -8.89
C ARG A 86 -2.61 -15.23 -8.65
N ASP A 87 -3.34 -16.02 -7.90
CA ASP A 87 -4.74 -15.74 -7.58
C ASP A 87 -4.89 -14.55 -6.63
N ARG A 88 -3.87 -14.29 -5.80
CA ARG A 88 -3.93 -13.22 -4.80
C ARG A 88 -2.99 -12.09 -5.14
N GLU A 89 -3.49 -10.87 -4.97
CA GLU A 89 -2.71 -9.65 -5.16
C GLU A 89 -2.61 -8.87 -3.84
N LEU A 90 -1.40 -8.47 -3.48
CA LEU A 90 -1.18 -7.44 -2.46
C LEU A 90 -1.38 -6.10 -3.16
N GLU A 91 -2.54 -5.48 -2.93
CA GLU A 91 -2.94 -4.29 -3.68
C GLU A 91 -2.20 -3.03 -3.24
N GLY A 92 -1.83 -2.97 -1.97
CA GLY A 92 -1.07 -1.85 -1.44
C GLY A 92 -0.64 -2.09 0.00
N ILE A 93 0.47 -1.48 0.36
CA ILE A 93 0.95 -1.44 1.74
C ILE A 93 1.72 -0.14 1.91
N TYR A 94 1.30 0.69 2.86
CA TYR A 94 1.91 1.99 3.11
C TYR A 94 2.03 2.25 4.59
N LEU A 95 3.13 2.89 4.97
CA LEU A 95 3.43 3.30 6.33
C LEU A 95 3.85 4.75 6.34
N LEU A 96 3.49 5.47 7.41
CA LEU A 96 4.15 6.73 7.70
C LEU A 96 5.64 6.50 7.98
N ALA A 97 6.48 7.45 7.56
CA ALA A 97 7.92 7.35 7.79
C ALA A 97 8.26 7.18 9.28
N SER A 98 7.47 7.78 10.15
CA SER A 98 7.64 7.66 11.61
C SER A 98 7.47 6.23 12.12
N ALA A 99 6.84 5.34 11.34
CA ALA A 99 6.65 3.94 11.70
C ALA A 99 7.66 3.00 11.01
N TYR A 100 8.57 3.53 10.21
CA TYR A 100 9.62 2.73 9.59
C TYR A 100 10.50 2.08 10.67
N GLY A 101 10.87 0.82 10.44
CA GLY A 101 11.72 0.08 11.38
C GLY A 101 10.98 -0.45 12.62
N SER A 102 9.67 -0.23 12.72
CA SER A 102 8.86 -0.69 13.86
C SER A 102 8.39 -2.15 13.73
N GLY A 103 8.56 -2.78 12.57
CA GLY A 103 8.00 -4.09 12.27
C GLY A 103 6.56 -4.04 11.75
N ALA A 104 5.96 -2.85 11.66
CA ALA A 104 4.57 -2.70 11.21
C ALA A 104 4.36 -3.20 9.79
N GLY A 105 5.29 -2.91 8.88
CA GLY A 105 5.21 -3.37 7.49
C GLY A 105 5.14 -4.87 7.37
N GLN A 106 5.99 -5.58 8.11
CA GLN A 106 5.99 -7.04 8.12
C GLN A 106 4.67 -7.61 8.67
N ARG A 107 4.18 -7.04 9.76
CA ARG A 107 2.92 -7.48 10.36
C ARG A 107 1.73 -7.22 9.44
N LEU A 108 1.72 -6.11 8.72
CA LEU A 108 0.68 -5.81 7.73
C LEU A 108 0.72 -6.80 6.57
N LEU A 109 1.91 -7.11 6.05
CA LEU A 109 2.06 -8.08 4.98
C LEU A 109 1.59 -9.45 5.43
N ASP A 110 2.02 -9.89 6.62
CA ASP A 110 1.63 -11.18 7.17
C ASP A 110 0.12 -11.29 7.36
N ALA A 111 -0.53 -10.22 7.82
CA ALA A 111 -1.98 -10.20 7.97
C ALA A 111 -2.70 -10.25 6.61
N ALA A 112 -2.19 -9.53 5.63
CA ALA A 112 -2.84 -9.41 4.31
C ALA A 112 -2.70 -10.67 3.46
N ILE A 113 -1.52 -11.28 3.41
CA ILE A 113 -1.24 -12.40 2.51
C ILE A 113 -0.56 -13.59 3.19
N GLY A 114 -0.02 -13.44 4.40
CA GLY A 114 0.70 -14.53 5.07
C GLY A 114 1.84 -15.07 4.22
N ASP A 115 1.91 -16.40 4.09
CA ASP A 115 2.89 -17.10 3.26
C ASP A 115 2.35 -17.45 1.88
N ALA A 116 1.16 -16.98 1.52
CA ALA A 116 0.51 -17.35 0.27
C ALA A 116 1.30 -16.88 -0.95
N PRO A 117 1.28 -17.64 -2.06
CA PRO A 117 1.71 -17.11 -3.35
C PRO A 117 0.89 -15.86 -3.69
N ALA A 118 1.58 -14.82 -4.16
CA ALA A 118 0.93 -13.53 -4.42
C ALA A 118 1.76 -12.72 -5.42
N TYR A 119 1.16 -11.67 -5.94
CA TYR A 119 1.89 -10.69 -6.72
C TYR A 119 1.50 -9.27 -6.29
N LEU A 120 2.30 -8.31 -6.72
CA LEU A 120 2.09 -6.90 -6.41
C LEU A 120 2.67 -6.01 -7.51
N TRP A 121 2.27 -4.75 -7.50
CA TRP A 121 2.85 -3.71 -8.32
C TRP A 121 3.56 -2.70 -7.42
N VAL A 122 4.74 -2.28 -7.83
CA VAL A 122 5.53 -1.29 -7.09
C VAL A 122 6.13 -0.28 -8.07
N MET A 123 6.23 0.98 -7.66
CA MET A 123 6.84 2.01 -8.49
C MET A 123 8.30 1.68 -8.71
N ASP A 124 8.74 1.73 -9.98
CA ASP A 124 10.15 1.55 -10.32
C ASP A 124 10.98 2.65 -9.65
N GLY A 125 12.09 2.26 -9.04
CA GLY A 125 12.94 3.18 -8.29
C GLY A 125 12.58 3.31 -6.82
N ASN A 126 11.49 2.70 -6.33
CA ASN A 126 11.19 2.64 -4.91
C ASN A 126 12.01 1.51 -4.26
N GLY A 127 13.32 1.77 -4.09
CA GLY A 127 14.25 0.76 -3.60
C GLY A 127 13.94 0.24 -2.21
N ARG A 128 13.38 1.08 -1.34
CA ARG A 128 12.97 0.68 0.00
C ARG A 128 11.87 -0.39 -0.05
N ALA A 129 10.83 -0.13 -0.83
CA ALA A 129 9.73 -1.08 -0.99
C ALA A 129 10.19 -2.36 -1.69
N GLU A 130 10.94 -2.26 -2.76
CA GLU A 130 11.47 -3.42 -3.46
C GLU A 130 12.32 -4.31 -2.56
N SER A 131 13.20 -3.72 -1.75
CA SER A 131 14.03 -4.46 -0.80
C SER A 131 13.17 -5.21 0.22
N PHE A 132 12.14 -4.55 0.74
CA PHE A 132 11.17 -5.18 1.65
C PHE A 132 10.47 -6.36 0.99
N TYR A 133 9.99 -6.20 -0.23
CA TYR A 133 9.32 -7.29 -0.94
C TYR A 133 10.27 -8.44 -1.27
N ARG A 134 11.51 -8.15 -1.65
CA ARG A 134 12.53 -9.19 -1.91
C ARG A 134 12.81 -10.02 -0.66
N ARG A 135 12.86 -9.39 0.52
CA ARG A 135 13.02 -10.12 1.78
C ARG A 135 11.86 -11.05 2.07
N ASN A 136 10.70 -10.79 1.46
CA ASN A 136 9.49 -11.60 1.59
C ASN A 136 9.26 -12.54 0.40
N GLY A 137 10.29 -12.80 -0.39
CA GLY A 137 10.27 -13.80 -1.46
C GLY A 137 9.79 -13.30 -2.82
N PHE A 138 9.49 -12.01 -2.97
CA PHE A 138 9.05 -11.45 -4.25
C PHE A 138 10.23 -11.12 -5.15
N THR A 139 10.07 -11.38 -6.45
CA THR A 139 11.04 -10.99 -7.49
C THR A 139 10.27 -10.37 -8.66
N ARG A 140 10.94 -9.49 -9.42
CA ARG A 140 10.34 -8.91 -10.63
C ARG A 140 10.06 -10.03 -11.63
N ASP A 141 8.86 -10.00 -12.24
CA ASP A 141 8.46 -11.01 -13.23
C ASP A 141 8.55 -10.51 -14.69
N GLY A 142 8.98 -9.27 -14.90
CA GLY A 142 9.14 -8.68 -16.23
C GLY A 142 7.95 -7.85 -16.69
N ALA A 143 6.79 -7.95 -16.05
CA ALA A 143 5.63 -7.12 -16.41
C ALA A 143 5.82 -5.69 -15.92
N THR A 144 5.40 -4.73 -16.73
CA THR A 144 5.44 -3.30 -16.40
C THR A 144 4.14 -2.64 -16.80
N MET A 145 3.81 -1.53 -16.15
CA MET A 145 2.70 -0.67 -16.53
C MET A 145 3.05 0.78 -16.25
N THR A 146 2.34 1.69 -16.87
CA THR A 146 2.51 3.13 -16.66
C THR A 146 1.23 3.73 -16.10
N HIS A 147 1.39 4.68 -15.19
CA HIS A 147 0.29 5.44 -14.60
C HIS A 147 0.53 6.94 -14.79
N PRO A 148 -0.52 7.71 -15.11
CA PRO A 148 -0.39 9.16 -15.12
C PRO A 148 -0.23 9.71 -13.70
N ALA A 149 0.63 10.71 -13.54
CA ALA A 149 0.79 11.47 -12.31
C ALA A 149 0.89 12.95 -12.70
N GLY A 150 -0.25 13.62 -12.82
CA GLY A 150 -0.30 14.95 -13.41
C GLY A 150 0.14 14.89 -14.88
N ASP A 151 1.14 15.71 -15.26
CA ASP A 151 1.71 15.72 -16.60
C ASP A 151 2.82 14.68 -16.80
N ALA A 152 3.21 13.97 -15.73
CA ALA A 152 4.24 12.94 -15.79
C ALA A 152 3.62 11.55 -15.86
N THR A 153 4.46 10.58 -16.23
CA THR A 153 4.10 9.15 -16.26
C THR A 153 4.99 8.39 -15.29
N ILE A 154 4.40 7.52 -14.50
CA ILE A 154 5.12 6.70 -13.52
C ILE A 154 5.16 5.27 -14.05
N LEU A 155 6.37 4.68 -14.04
CA LEU A 155 6.55 3.28 -14.36
C LEU A 155 6.38 2.43 -13.11
N ALA A 156 5.54 1.41 -13.17
CA ALA A 156 5.43 0.39 -12.15
C ALA A 156 5.92 -0.95 -12.68
N VAL A 157 6.49 -1.74 -11.79
CA VAL A 157 6.96 -3.10 -12.10
C VAL A 157 6.20 -4.10 -11.24
N ARG A 158 5.95 -5.28 -11.80
CA ARG A 158 5.27 -6.35 -11.07
C ARG A 158 6.28 -7.27 -10.40
N MET A 159 5.98 -7.64 -9.17
CA MET A 159 6.76 -8.61 -8.42
C MET A 159 5.88 -9.78 -8.01
N THR A 160 6.44 -10.98 -8.02
CA THR A 160 5.69 -12.24 -7.81
C THR A 160 6.50 -13.18 -6.90
N ARG A 161 5.80 -13.90 -6.08
CA ARG A 161 6.40 -15.00 -5.29
C ARG A 161 5.57 -16.27 -5.34
#